data_4190d82c1c677e960b0b0ed59c83cc5a
#
_entry.id   4190d82c1c677e960b0b0ed59c83cc5a
#
_cell.length_a   1.000
_cell.length_b   1.000
_cell.length_c   1.000
_cell.angle_alpha   90.00
_cell.angle_beta   90.00
_cell.angle_gamma   90.00
#
_symmetry.space_group_name_H-M   'P 1'
#
loop_
_entity.id
_entity.type
_entity.pdbx_description
1 polymer ?
#
loop_
_entity_poly.entity_id
_entity_poly.type
_entity_poly.pdbx_seq_one_letter_code
_entity_poly.pdbx_strand_id
1 'polypeptide(L)'
;MDGSAIEKLITDISKLPGLGRRSSQRIALYLLKNKDRSLLPLIQTLESSHKLISECSNCGNVDMTNPCNICSNSNRDKKSICIIEDVSDLWTFERTGFYRGLYHVLGGSLSAINGIGTEELTITKLLKRIEQNEITEVILALSTTMEGQTTTHVIADKLEIFKDLTVTRLAQGIPIGGEVHYLDENTLNLSLIHI
;
A
#
# COMPACT_ATOMS: atom_id res chain seq x y z
N MET A 1 -32.90 -22.74 3.77
CA MET A 1 -31.95 -23.43 4.68
C MET A 1 -31.19 -22.35 5.41
N ASP A 2 -31.63 -22.06 6.59
CA ASP A 2 -30.94 -21.06 7.43
C ASP A 2 -29.53 -21.59 7.72
N GLY A 3 -28.55 -20.78 7.36
CA GLY A 3 -27.17 -21.20 7.17
C GLY A 3 -26.60 -21.88 8.41
N SER A 4 -26.24 -23.13 8.24
CA SER A 4 -25.46 -23.82 9.26
C SER A 4 -24.21 -22.98 9.60
N ALA A 5 -23.69 -23.08 10.81
CA ALA A 5 -22.45 -22.39 11.22
C ALA A 5 -21.29 -22.62 10.21
N ILE A 6 -21.30 -23.77 9.54
CA ILE A 6 -20.36 -24.14 8.48
C ILE A 6 -20.54 -23.24 7.24
N GLU A 7 -21.77 -23.01 6.79
CA GLU A 7 -22.04 -22.15 5.63
C GLU A 7 -21.69 -20.69 5.93
N LYS A 8 -21.94 -20.22 7.14
CA LYS A 8 -21.52 -18.89 7.57
C LYS A 8 -19.99 -18.75 7.54
N LEU A 9 -19.26 -19.73 8.07
CA LEU A 9 -17.79 -19.74 8.03
C LEU A 9 -17.26 -19.72 6.58
N ILE A 10 -17.84 -20.56 5.69
CA ILE A 10 -17.47 -20.57 4.26
C ILE A 10 -17.73 -19.20 3.62
N THR A 11 -18.88 -18.60 3.92
CA THR A 11 -19.25 -17.28 3.39
C THR A 11 -18.29 -16.20 3.87
N ASP A 12 -17.93 -16.16 5.15
CA ASP A 12 -17.03 -15.17 5.70
C ASP A 12 -15.61 -15.32 5.15
N ILE A 13 -15.10 -16.54 5.00
CA ILE A 13 -13.82 -16.80 4.33
C ILE A 13 -13.87 -16.37 2.85
N SER A 14 -15.01 -16.55 2.15
CA SER A 14 -15.13 -16.21 0.73
C SER A 14 -15.17 -14.70 0.44
N LYS A 15 -15.34 -13.87 1.48
CA LYS A 15 -15.22 -12.40 1.38
C LYS A 15 -13.77 -11.93 1.35
N LEU A 16 -12.83 -12.79 1.73
CA LEU A 16 -11.40 -12.43 1.70
C LEU A 16 -10.90 -12.36 0.25
N PRO A 17 -10.05 -11.36 -0.09
CA PRO A 17 -9.56 -11.18 -1.44
C PRO A 17 -8.82 -12.44 -1.94
N GLY A 18 -9.05 -12.81 -3.19
CA GLY A 18 -8.44 -13.98 -3.83
C GLY A 18 -9.06 -15.32 -3.44
N LEU A 19 -10.05 -15.37 -2.55
CA LEU A 19 -10.71 -16.61 -2.14
C LEU A 19 -12.11 -16.77 -2.76
N GLY A 20 -12.23 -17.69 -3.71
CA GLY A 20 -13.54 -18.11 -4.23
C GLY A 20 -14.21 -19.15 -3.33
N ARG A 21 -15.52 -19.38 -3.54
CA ARG A 21 -16.33 -20.30 -2.72
C ARG A 21 -15.72 -21.71 -2.56
N ARG A 22 -15.13 -22.27 -3.63
CA ARG A 22 -14.50 -23.61 -3.56
C ARG A 22 -13.28 -23.64 -2.63
N SER A 23 -12.43 -22.64 -2.71
CA SER A 23 -11.25 -22.50 -1.84
C SER A 23 -11.68 -22.30 -0.40
N SER A 24 -12.66 -21.43 -0.16
CA SER A 24 -13.22 -21.15 1.17
C SER A 24 -13.82 -22.38 1.82
N GLN A 25 -14.55 -23.20 1.06
CA GLN A 25 -15.09 -24.48 1.54
C GLN A 25 -13.97 -25.44 1.96
N ARG A 26 -12.89 -25.55 1.15
CA ARG A 26 -11.73 -26.39 1.49
C ARG A 26 -11.05 -25.91 2.77
N ILE A 27 -10.84 -24.60 2.91
CA ILE A 27 -10.24 -23.98 4.11
C ILE A 27 -11.11 -24.24 5.33
N ALA A 28 -12.42 -23.97 5.25
CA ALA A 28 -13.35 -24.21 6.36
C ALA A 28 -13.34 -25.66 6.83
N LEU A 29 -13.44 -26.62 5.91
CA LEU A 29 -13.41 -28.05 6.24
C LEU A 29 -12.07 -28.49 6.82
N TYR A 30 -10.95 -27.96 6.32
CA TYR A 30 -9.62 -28.21 6.88
C TYR A 30 -9.52 -27.71 8.33
N LEU A 31 -9.93 -26.49 8.59
CA LEU A 31 -9.91 -25.89 9.93
C LEU A 31 -10.79 -26.68 10.91
N LEU A 32 -12.01 -27.05 10.49
CA LEU A 32 -12.94 -27.81 11.33
C LEU A 32 -12.48 -29.23 11.64
N LYS A 33 -11.73 -29.86 10.70
CA LYS A 33 -11.09 -31.18 10.95
C LYS A 33 -9.85 -31.08 11.84
N ASN A 34 -9.18 -29.94 11.89
CA ASN A 34 -7.94 -29.72 12.62
C ASN A 34 -8.12 -28.62 13.69
N LYS A 35 -9.14 -28.77 14.55
CA LYS A 35 -9.54 -27.72 15.51
C LYS A 35 -8.39 -27.29 16.41
N ASP A 36 -7.76 -28.22 17.10
CA ASP A 36 -6.73 -27.89 18.11
C ASP A 36 -5.41 -27.47 17.46
N ARG A 37 -5.10 -28.02 16.27
CA ARG A 37 -3.81 -27.79 15.60
C ARG A 37 -3.80 -26.57 14.70
N SER A 38 -4.94 -26.16 14.17
CA SER A 38 -5.02 -25.09 13.16
C SER A 38 -6.07 -24.04 13.49
N LEU A 39 -7.30 -24.44 13.85
CA LEU A 39 -8.39 -23.50 14.07
C LEU A 39 -8.18 -22.64 15.33
N LEU A 40 -7.94 -23.26 16.48
CA LEU A 40 -7.74 -22.53 17.75
C LEU A 40 -6.53 -21.62 17.71
N PRO A 41 -5.33 -22.03 17.25
CA PRO A 41 -4.21 -21.12 17.12
C PRO A 41 -4.48 -19.94 16.18
N LEU A 42 -5.20 -20.18 15.06
CA LEU A 42 -5.57 -19.11 14.14
C LEU A 42 -6.49 -18.08 14.78
N ILE A 43 -7.51 -18.54 15.54
CA ILE A 43 -8.43 -17.65 16.27
C ILE A 43 -7.62 -16.79 17.27
N GLN A 44 -6.76 -17.41 18.07
CA GLN A 44 -5.92 -16.69 19.05
C GLN A 44 -5.02 -15.66 18.39
N THR A 45 -4.41 -16.00 17.25
CA THR A 45 -3.56 -15.08 16.50
C THR A 45 -4.38 -13.92 15.94
N LEU A 46 -5.54 -14.17 15.35
CA LEU A 46 -6.43 -13.12 14.83
C LEU A 46 -6.91 -12.18 15.94
N GLU A 47 -7.31 -12.70 17.09
CA GLU A 47 -7.75 -11.91 18.24
C GLU A 47 -6.61 -11.05 18.79
N SER A 48 -5.40 -11.59 18.93
CA SER A 48 -4.25 -10.84 19.40
C SER A 48 -3.84 -9.77 18.38
N SER A 49 -3.83 -10.09 17.11
CA SER A 49 -3.52 -9.14 16.03
C SER A 49 -4.52 -7.98 16.01
N HIS A 50 -5.82 -8.28 16.12
CA HIS A 50 -6.87 -7.25 16.19
C HIS A 50 -6.68 -6.26 17.35
N LYS A 51 -6.17 -6.75 18.49
CA LYS A 51 -5.96 -5.90 19.70
C LYS A 51 -4.66 -5.10 19.65
N LEU A 52 -3.62 -5.66 19.03
CA LEU A 52 -2.26 -5.11 19.10
C LEU A 52 -1.89 -4.27 17.88
N ILE A 53 -2.47 -4.58 16.71
CA ILE A 53 -2.09 -3.93 15.46
C ILE A 53 -3.07 -2.80 15.15
N SER A 54 -2.52 -1.64 14.83
CA SER A 54 -3.29 -0.44 14.45
C SER A 54 -2.63 0.30 13.29
N GLU A 55 -3.42 1.11 12.61
CA GLU A 55 -2.92 2.02 11.59
C GLU A 55 -2.12 3.17 12.24
N CYS A 56 -0.96 3.45 11.69
CA CYS A 56 -0.11 4.55 12.13
C CYS A 56 -0.78 5.91 11.88
N SER A 57 -0.95 6.70 12.94
CA SER A 57 -1.55 8.04 12.85
C SER A 57 -0.80 8.99 11.91
N ASN A 58 0.50 8.79 11.67
CA ASN A 58 1.31 9.66 10.84
C ASN A 58 1.35 9.24 9.37
N CYS A 59 1.51 7.95 9.08
CA CYS A 59 1.82 7.50 7.72
C CYS A 59 0.84 6.49 7.13
N GLY A 60 -0.11 5.96 7.91
CA GLY A 60 -1.03 4.93 7.43
C GLY A 60 -0.46 3.51 7.38
N ASN A 61 0.80 3.29 7.81
CA ASN A 61 1.34 1.93 7.96
C ASN A 61 0.61 1.16 9.06
N VAL A 62 0.61 -0.15 8.98
CA VAL A 62 0.05 -1.06 9.99
C VAL A 62 1.17 -1.57 10.89
N ASP A 63 1.09 -1.28 12.20
CA ASP A 63 2.14 -1.63 13.17
C ASP A 63 1.54 -1.87 14.56
N MET A 64 2.34 -2.42 15.47
CA MET A 64 2.01 -2.61 16.89
C MET A 64 2.20 -1.33 17.72
N THR A 65 2.89 -0.35 17.18
CA THR A 65 3.16 0.95 17.84
C THR A 65 2.57 2.10 17.05
N ASN A 66 2.13 3.16 17.73
CA ASN A 66 1.62 4.37 17.11
C ASN A 66 2.23 5.62 17.75
N PRO A 67 3.07 6.40 17.05
CA PRO A 67 3.51 6.22 15.64
C PRO A 67 4.30 4.92 15.42
N CYS A 68 4.24 4.38 14.18
CA CYS A 68 4.91 3.12 13.83
C CYS A 68 6.43 3.21 13.95
N ASN A 69 7.09 2.06 13.96
CA ASN A 69 8.55 1.97 14.09
C ASN A 69 9.31 2.76 13.00
N ILE A 70 8.75 2.91 11.82
CA ILE A 70 9.35 3.73 10.75
C ILE A 70 9.27 5.21 11.10
N CYS A 71 8.11 5.70 11.51
CA CYS A 71 7.91 7.12 11.81
C CYS A 71 8.66 7.57 13.09
N SER A 72 8.82 6.68 14.06
CA SER A 72 9.52 6.96 15.33
C SER A 72 11.03 6.79 15.25
N ASN A 73 11.55 6.17 14.19
CA ASN A 73 12.98 5.91 14.05
C ASN A 73 13.76 7.20 13.77
N SER A 74 14.65 7.57 14.70
CA SER A 74 15.50 8.78 14.58
C SER A 74 16.56 8.69 13.49
N ASN A 75 16.90 7.49 13.04
CA ASN A 75 17.93 7.29 11.99
C ASN A 75 17.36 7.46 10.57
N ARG A 76 16.06 7.72 10.44
CA ARG A 76 15.40 7.98 9.16
C ARG A 76 15.60 9.41 8.72
N ASP A 77 15.75 9.62 7.42
CA ASP A 77 15.70 10.95 6.83
C ASP A 77 14.26 11.48 6.92
N LYS A 78 14.08 12.52 7.74
CA LYS A 78 12.79 13.15 7.96
C LYS A 78 12.41 14.19 6.91
N LYS A 79 13.32 14.49 5.98
CA LYS A 79 13.12 15.48 4.92
C LYS A 79 12.58 14.90 3.64
N SER A 80 12.61 13.57 3.49
CA SER A 80 12.12 12.86 2.29
C SER A 80 10.91 11.97 2.64
N ILE A 81 9.82 12.07 1.87
CA ILE A 81 8.62 11.24 1.98
C ILE A 81 8.35 10.50 0.67
N CYS A 82 8.23 9.18 0.74
CA CYS A 82 7.78 8.34 -0.35
C CYS A 82 6.27 8.08 -0.22
N ILE A 83 5.51 8.48 -1.23
CA ILE A 83 4.06 8.29 -1.30
C ILE A 83 3.78 6.99 -2.05
N ILE A 84 2.99 6.13 -1.43
CA ILE A 84 2.63 4.80 -1.92
C ILE A 84 1.12 4.58 -1.82
N GLU A 85 0.59 3.63 -2.58
CA GLU A 85 -0.84 3.35 -2.61
C GLU A 85 -1.30 2.57 -1.39
N ASP A 86 -0.58 1.49 -1.04
CA ASP A 86 -0.98 0.54 0.00
C ASP A 86 0.18 0.16 0.93
N VAL A 87 -0.15 -0.41 2.07
CA VAL A 87 0.83 -0.92 3.05
C VAL A 87 1.71 -2.03 2.47
N SER A 88 1.19 -2.83 1.54
CA SER A 88 1.95 -3.88 0.85
C SER A 88 3.12 -3.31 0.05
N ASP A 89 2.94 -2.14 -0.56
CA ASP A 89 3.99 -1.41 -1.28
C ASP A 89 5.06 -0.93 -0.31
N LEU A 90 4.64 -0.35 0.83
CA LEU A 90 5.56 0.05 1.90
C LEU A 90 6.45 -1.11 2.32
N TRP A 91 5.88 -2.26 2.60
CA TRP A 91 6.64 -3.45 3.00
C TRP A 91 7.56 -3.95 1.90
N THR A 92 7.18 -3.77 0.64
CA THR A 92 8.04 -4.09 -0.50
C THR A 92 9.25 -3.17 -0.55
N PHE A 93 9.07 -1.85 -0.40
CA PHE A 93 10.19 -0.90 -0.31
C PHE A 93 11.10 -1.18 0.89
N GLU A 94 10.54 -1.42 2.07
CA GLU A 94 11.32 -1.70 3.29
C GLU A 94 12.18 -2.95 3.16
N ARG A 95 11.70 -4.01 2.50
CA ARG A 95 12.49 -5.21 2.24
C ARG A 95 13.74 -4.95 1.42
N THR A 96 13.75 -3.93 0.56
CA THR A 96 14.94 -3.60 -0.24
C THR A 96 16.04 -2.93 0.60
N GLY A 97 15.67 -2.24 1.66
CA GLY A 97 16.59 -1.52 2.55
C GLY A 97 17.30 -0.30 1.94
N PHE A 98 16.98 0.07 0.70
CA PHE A 98 17.63 1.21 0.02
C PHE A 98 17.05 2.57 0.44
N TYR A 99 15.72 2.65 0.61
CA TYR A 99 15.09 3.90 0.98
C TYR A 99 15.15 4.13 2.49
N ARG A 100 15.63 5.30 2.89
CA ARG A 100 15.81 5.67 4.29
C ARG A 100 14.95 6.83 4.75
N GLY A 101 14.08 7.34 3.91
CA GLY A 101 13.11 8.38 4.24
C GLY A 101 11.86 7.85 4.93
N LEU A 102 10.86 8.69 5.02
CA LEU A 102 9.53 8.39 5.57
C LEU A 102 8.58 7.93 4.46
N TYR A 103 7.48 7.32 4.84
CA TYR A 103 6.41 6.94 3.91
C TYR A 103 5.11 7.65 4.22
N HIS A 104 4.23 7.70 3.22
CA HIS A 104 2.84 8.06 3.37
C HIS A 104 1.97 7.14 2.51
N VAL A 105 1.10 6.38 3.17
CA VAL A 105 0.15 5.45 2.52
C VAL A 105 -1.11 6.23 2.19
N LEU A 106 -1.51 6.24 0.92
CA LEU A 106 -2.71 6.93 0.44
C LEU A 106 -4.00 6.20 0.80
N GLY A 107 -3.94 4.87 0.91
CA GLY A 107 -5.10 4.00 1.09
C GLY A 107 -5.75 3.56 -0.23
N GLY A 108 -5.10 3.79 -1.37
CA GLY A 108 -5.55 3.41 -2.70
C GLY A 108 -5.19 4.42 -3.79
N SER A 109 -5.87 4.31 -4.92
CA SER A 109 -5.77 5.21 -6.07
C SER A 109 -7.14 5.80 -6.41
N LEU A 110 -7.17 6.96 -7.05
CA LEU A 110 -8.40 7.54 -7.62
C LEU A 110 -9.02 6.57 -8.63
N SER A 111 -10.29 6.26 -8.47
CA SER A 111 -11.01 5.36 -9.37
C SER A 111 -12.46 5.78 -9.52
N ALA A 112 -12.82 6.29 -10.68
CA ALA A 112 -14.19 6.64 -11.00
C ALA A 112 -15.12 5.42 -11.01
N ILE A 113 -14.59 4.27 -11.42
CA ILE A 113 -15.35 3.00 -11.48
C ILE A 113 -15.70 2.51 -10.07
N ASN A 114 -14.77 2.66 -9.13
CA ASN A 114 -14.96 2.24 -7.74
C ASN A 114 -15.50 3.37 -6.84
N GLY A 115 -15.76 4.57 -7.39
CA GLY A 115 -16.24 5.73 -6.64
C GLY A 115 -15.21 6.28 -5.64
N ILE A 116 -13.91 6.04 -5.86
CA ILE A 116 -12.84 6.54 -5.00
C ILE A 116 -12.39 7.91 -5.50
N GLY A 117 -12.74 8.96 -4.78
CA GLY A 117 -12.33 10.33 -5.02
C GLY A 117 -11.17 10.76 -4.11
N THR A 118 -10.90 12.06 -4.11
CA THR A 118 -9.82 12.64 -3.28
C THR A 118 -10.13 12.62 -1.78
N GLU A 119 -11.39 12.50 -1.40
CA GLU A 119 -11.84 12.49 -0.01
C GLU A 119 -11.62 11.13 0.67
N GLU A 120 -11.66 10.05 -0.12
CA GLU A 120 -11.41 8.69 0.34
C GLU A 120 -9.92 8.42 0.56
N LEU A 121 -9.06 9.22 -0.08
CA LEU A 121 -7.60 9.09 0.05
C LEU A 121 -7.04 10.03 1.13
N THR A 122 -5.91 9.66 1.72
CA THR A 122 -5.26 10.42 2.79
C THR A 122 -4.51 11.68 2.29
N ILE A 123 -4.87 12.24 1.12
CA ILE A 123 -4.19 13.38 0.48
C ILE A 123 -4.17 14.61 1.39
N THR A 124 -5.30 14.95 2.00
CA THR A 124 -5.39 16.09 2.93
C THR A 124 -4.44 15.93 4.13
N LYS A 125 -4.30 14.71 4.63
CA LYS A 125 -3.37 14.39 5.72
C LYS A 125 -1.90 14.51 5.28
N LEU A 126 -1.61 14.11 4.03
CA LEU A 126 -0.29 14.29 3.43
C LEU A 126 0.09 15.77 3.35
N LEU A 127 -0.78 16.64 2.80
CA LEU A 127 -0.51 18.07 2.67
C LEU A 127 -0.23 18.73 4.03
N LYS A 128 -1.06 18.44 5.03
CA LYS A 128 -0.81 18.92 6.41
C LYS A 128 0.51 18.43 6.96
N ARG A 129 0.89 17.18 6.68
CA ARG A 129 2.15 16.60 7.15
C ARG A 129 3.36 17.28 6.50
N ILE A 130 3.27 17.63 5.21
CA ILE A 130 4.32 18.38 4.51
C ILE A 130 4.45 19.80 5.07
N GLU A 131 3.33 20.48 5.28
CA GLU A 131 3.30 21.84 5.84
C GLU A 131 3.88 21.93 7.27
N GLN A 132 3.61 20.91 8.09
CA GLN A 132 4.01 20.88 9.51
C GLN A 132 5.44 20.38 9.75
N ASN A 133 6.10 19.82 8.73
CA ASN A 133 7.44 19.25 8.84
C ASN A 133 8.35 19.86 7.78
N GLU A 134 9.64 19.81 8.02
CA GLU A 134 10.66 20.30 7.10
C GLU A 134 10.90 19.32 5.93
N ILE A 135 9.83 18.96 5.21
CA ILE A 135 9.93 18.06 4.07
C ILE A 135 10.45 18.84 2.86
N THR A 136 11.52 18.37 2.27
CA THR A 136 12.14 18.98 1.09
C THR A 136 11.99 18.12 -0.17
N GLU A 137 11.68 16.84 -0.02
CA GLU A 137 11.47 15.92 -1.14
C GLU A 137 10.24 15.03 -0.94
N VAL A 138 9.44 14.92 -1.99
CA VAL A 138 8.34 13.97 -2.12
C VAL A 138 8.59 13.07 -3.31
N ILE A 139 8.61 11.77 -3.08
CA ILE A 139 8.76 10.74 -4.12
C ILE A 139 7.39 10.10 -4.37
N LEU A 140 6.83 10.27 -5.56
CA LEU A 140 5.58 9.64 -5.97
C LEU A 140 5.88 8.23 -6.47
N ALA A 141 5.60 7.23 -5.64
CA ALA A 141 5.85 5.82 -5.93
C ALA A 141 4.54 5.04 -6.10
N LEU A 142 3.67 5.58 -6.96
CA LEU A 142 2.37 4.99 -7.29
C LEU A 142 2.49 4.06 -8.49
N SER A 143 1.48 3.22 -8.71
CA SER A 143 1.42 2.30 -9.84
C SER A 143 1.40 3.05 -11.18
N THR A 144 1.84 2.38 -12.25
CA THR A 144 1.80 2.93 -13.62
C THR A 144 0.47 2.66 -14.32
N THR A 145 -0.55 2.18 -13.61
CA THR A 145 -1.92 2.04 -14.11
C THR A 145 -2.54 3.41 -14.41
N MET A 146 -3.64 3.45 -15.15
CA MET A 146 -4.37 4.71 -15.44
C MET A 146 -4.79 5.42 -14.16
N GLU A 147 -5.29 4.66 -13.17
CA GLU A 147 -5.66 5.17 -11.86
C GLU A 147 -4.45 5.74 -11.10
N GLY A 148 -3.34 5.01 -11.06
CA GLY A 148 -2.12 5.45 -10.39
C GLY A 148 -1.51 6.68 -11.04
N GLN A 149 -1.49 6.77 -12.37
CA GLN A 149 -1.03 7.96 -13.10
C GLN A 149 -1.93 9.18 -12.85
N THR A 150 -3.26 8.98 -12.90
CA THR A 150 -4.22 10.04 -12.57
C THR A 150 -4.01 10.54 -11.14
N THR A 151 -3.83 9.62 -10.20
CA THR A 151 -3.56 9.93 -8.79
C THR A 151 -2.25 10.70 -8.64
N THR A 152 -1.21 10.28 -9.37
CA THR A 152 0.09 10.97 -9.41
C THR A 152 -0.06 12.41 -9.86
N HIS A 153 -0.79 12.67 -10.96
CA HIS A 153 -1.01 14.04 -11.45
C HIS A 153 -1.77 14.91 -10.44
N VAL A 154 -2.87 14.39 -9.89
CA VAL A 154 -3.67 15.14 -8.91
C VAL A 154 -2.87 15.48 -7.66
N ILE A 155 -1.98 14.58 -7.20
CA ILE A 155 -1.12 14.86 -6.05
C ILE A 155 -0.05 15.88 -6.43
N ALA A 156 0.60 15.74 -7.59
CA ALA A 156 1.61 16.67 -8.06
C ALA A 156 1.05 18.10 -8.16
N ASP A 157 -0.13 18.29 -8.75
CA ASP A 157 -0.81 19.59 -8.83
C ASP A 157 -1.06 20.20 -7.44
N LYS A 158 -1.49 19.37 -6.49
CA LYS A 158 -1.73 19.82 -5.10
C LYS A 158 -0.43 20.18 -4.36
N LEU A 159 0.70 19.61 -4.76
CA LEU A 159 2.03 19.89 -4.17
C LEU A 159 2.68 21.16 -4.74
N GLU A 160 2.23 21.71 -5.87
CA GLU A 160 2.76 22.94 -6.46
C GLU A 160 2.69 24.17 -5.54
N ILE A 161 1.82 24.14 -4.54
CA ILE A 161 1.74 25.22 -3.53
C ILE A 161 3.01 25.34 -2.67
N PHE A 162 3.81 24.29 -2.58
CA PHE A 162 5.04 24.24 -1.79
C PHE A 162 6.24 24.53 -2.69
N LYS A 163 6.67 25.80 -2.77
CA LYS A 163 7.68 26.26 -3.74
C LYS A 163 9.07 25.64 -3.57
N ASP A 164 9.43 25.26 -2.35
CA ASP A 164 10.76 24.71 -2.02
C ASP A 164 10.74 23.16 -1.96
N LEU A 165 9.66 22.53 -2.41
CA LEU A 165 9.48 21.09 -2.39
C LEU A 165 9.91 20.49 -3.73
N THR A 166 10.86 19.55 -3.69
CA THR A 166 11.23 18.75 -4.85
C THR A 166 10.25 17.58 -4.97
N VAL A 167 9.54 17.48 -6.10
CA VAL A 167 8.65 16.36 -6.38
C VAL A 167 9.29 15.47 -7.43
N THR A 168 9.52 14.22 -7.08
CA THR A 168 10.10 13.19 -7.96
C THR A 168 9.13 12.01 -8.11
N ARG A 169 9.39 11.12 -9.06
CA ARG A 169 8.63 9.88 -9.25
C ARG A 169 9.56 8.72 -9.56
N LEU A 170 9.06 7.50 -9.42
CA LEU A 170 9.80 6.32 -9.84
C LEU A 170 10.12 6.39 -11.33
N ALA A 171 11.36 6.06 -11.69
CA ALA A 171 11.77 5.95 -13.07
C ALA A 171 10.98 4.82 -13.76
N GLN A 172 10.60 5.07 -15.00
CA GLN A 172 9.97 4.08 -15.88
C GLN A 172 10.99 3.68 -16.94
N GLY A 173 11.04 2.40 -17.27
CA GLY A 173 12.00 1.94 -18.29
C GLY A 173 12.17 0.43 -18.33
N ILE A 174 13.22 -0.02 -19.00
CA ILE A 174 13.54 -1.43 -19.18
C ILE A 174 13.99 -2.03 -17.85
N PRO A 175 13.32 -3.10 -17.35
CA PRO A 175 13.76 -3.78 -16.16
C PRO A 175 15.11 -4.47 -16.39
N ILE A 176 15.94 -4.54 -15.35
CA ILE A 176 17.23 -5.25 -15.42
C ILE A 176 16.99 -6.72 -15.77
N GLY A 177 17.67 -7.20 -16.81
CA GLY A 177 17.48 -8.53 -17.36
C GLY A 177 16.33 -8.67 -18.37
N GLY A 178 15.63 -7.57 -18.69
CA GLY A 178 14.62 -7.54 -19.74
C GLY A 178 15.25 -7.53 -21.14
N GLU A 179 14.69 -8.32 -22.06
CA GLU A 179 15.11 -8.35 -23.46
C GLU A 179 14.26 -7.38 -24.29
N VAL A 180 14.90 -6.52 -25.09
CA VAL A 180 14.25 -5.40 -25.81
C VAL A 180 13.10 -5.85 -26.71
N HIS A 181 13.19 -7.03 -27.33
CA HIS A 181 12.18 -7.52 -28.26
C HIS A 181 10.85 -7.99 -27.63
N TYR A 182 10.81 -8.12 -26.29
CA TYR A 182 9.58 -8.42 -25.55
C TYR A 182 8.90 -7.17 -24.96
N LEU A 183 9.48 -5.98 -25.16
CA LEU A 183 8.97 -4.76 -24.57
C LEU A 183 7.97 -4.08 -25.50
N ASP A 184 6.98 -3.44 -24.93
CA ASP A 184 6.04 -2.59 -25.65
C ASP A 184 6.67 -1.24 -26.06
N GLU A 185 6.06 -0.59 -27.05
CA GLU A 185 6.56 0.67 -27.61
C GLU A 185 6.65 1.80 -26.57
N ASN A 186 5.71 1.85 -25.62
CA ASN A 186 5.69 2.89 -24.60
C ASN A 186 6.88 2.72 -23.64
N THR A 187 7.14 1.49 -23.19
CA THR A 187 8.30 1.18 -22.34
C THR A 187 9.60 1.53 -23.05
N LEU A 188 9.72 1.23 -24.36
CA LEU A 188 10.90 1.58 -25.13
C LEU A 188 11.09 3.10 -25.23
N ASN A 189 10.03 3.86 -25.52
CA ASN A 189 10.08 5.32 -25.60
C ASN A 189 10.52 5.96 -24.27
N LEU A 190 9.96 5.47 -23.14
CA LEU A 190 10.31 5.97 -21.82
C LEU A 190 11.73 5.60 -21.39
N SER A 191 12.31 4.57 -22.02
CA SER A 191 13.67 4.09 -21.68
C SER A 191 14.77 4.80 -22.47
N LEU A 192 14.43 5.64 -23.46
CA LEU A 192 15.40 6.42 -24.20
C LEU A 192 15.94 7.56 -23.35
N ILE A 193 17.23 7.49 -23.02
CA ILE A 193 17.96 8.53 -22.29
C ILE A 193 18.90 9.21 -23.27
N HIS A 194 18.85 10.53 -23.33
CA HIS A 194 19.85 11.30 -24.06
C HIS A 194 21.05 11.52 -23.12
N ILE A 195 22.21 11.00 -23.53
CA ILE A 195 23.49 11.13 -22.81
C ILE A 195 24.23 12.36 -23.35
#